data_6b813c1170c5c90121c760c1292a9498
#
_entry.id   6b813c1170c5c90121c760c1292a9498
#
_cell.length_a   1.000
_cell.length_b   1.000
_cell.length_c   1.000
_cell.angle_alpha   90.00
_cell.angle_beta   90.00
_cell.angle_gamma   90.00
#
_symmetry.space_group_name_H-M   'P 1'
#
loop_
_entity.id
_entity.type
_entity.pdbx_description
1 polymer ?
#
loop_
_entity_poly.entity_id
_entity_poly.type
_entity_poly.pdbx_seq_one_letter_code
_entity_poly.pdbx_strand_id
1 'polypeptide(L)'
;MKRVCTHLRRIGLGLGLAVSAGSLAQACDLALVLAVDVSGSVDPQEYRIQMDGLAEALRDGIVAEALVDAQAWLTLVQWTGSSRQQTSIAWAQMTTFDAVEAFADRVTQEPRLWRNSSTAIGEALHYSLASFDDIPDCRRKVIDVSGDGSSNEGLSPRDMHAALNAEKVTVNAVVIETDGEDLTGYFWENVITGEGAFVMTANGFADYPDRIRRKLQRETVRQLSDLDKGHLDLR
;
A
#
# COMPACT_ATOMS: atom_id res chain seq x y z
N MET A 1 43.30 64.90 -47.33
CA MET A 1 41.88 64.54 -47.22
C MET A 1 41.84 62.98 -47.04
N LYS A 2 41.70 62.49 -45.83
CA LYS A 2 41.60 61.03 -45.50
C LYS A 2 40.20 60.77 -45.01
N ARG A 3 39.47 59.86 -45.72
CA ARG A 3 38.11 59.44 -45.33
C ARG A 3 38.29 58.25 -44.34
N VAL A 4 37.66 58.36 -43.18
CA VAL A 4 37.56 57.32 -42.16
C VAL A 4 36.28 56.54 -42.43
N CYS A 5 36.37 55.25 -42.71
CA CYS A 5 35.23 54.32 -42.80
C CYS A 5 34.97 53.73 -41.41
N THR A 6 33.81 54.02 -40.85
CA THR A 6 33.33 53.44 -39.57
C THR A 6 32.51 52.16 -39.85
N HIS A 7 33.01 51.01 -39.41
CA HIS A 7 32.31 49.75 -39.47
C HIS A 7 31.40 49.61 -38.23
N LEU A 8 30.08 49.62 -38.43
CA LEU A 8 29.08 49.27 -37.40
C LEU A 8 29.00 47.76 -37.27
N ARG A 9 29.47 47.23 -36.15
CA ARG A 9 29.25 45.82 -35.76
C ARG A 9 27.84 45.68 -35.16
N ARG A 10 26.96 44.97 -35.83
CA ARG A 10 25.65 44.53 -35.29
C ARG A 10 25.90 43.32 -34.34
N ILE A 11 25.67 43.55 -33.06
CA ILE A 11 25.65 42.47 -32.05
C ILE A 11 24.24 41.88 -32.09
N GLY A 12 24.10 40.67 -32.62
CA GLY A 12 22.84 39.90 -32.57
C GLY A 12 22.71 39.24 -31.18
N LEU A 13 21.74 39.70 -30.39
CA LEU A 13 21.37 39.12 -29.12
C LEU A 13 20.49 37.91 -29.39
N GLY A 14 21.07 36.69 -29.37
CA GLY A 14 20.35 35.41 -29.49
C GLY A 14 19.68 35.09 -28.17
N LEU A 15 18.36 35.25 -28.11
CA LEU A 15 17.54 34.82 -26.97
C LEU A 15 17.36 33.30 -27.04
N GLY A 16 18.19 32.54 -26.32
CA GLY A 16 18.07 31.10 -26.17
C GLY A 16 16.88 30.76 -25.28
N LEU A 17 15.78 30.25 -25.85
CA LEU A 17 14.73 29.58 -25.08
C LEU A 17 15.28 28.30 -24.45
N ALA A 18 15.56 28.31 -23.15
CA ALA A 18 15.79 27.11 -22.38
C ALA A 18 14.44 26.39 -22.19
N VAL A 19 14.19 25.37 -23.00
CA VAL A 19 13.07 24.43 -22.76
C VAL A 19 13.47 23.58 -21.55
N SER A 20 12.94 23.92 -20.38
CA SER A 20 13.01 23.05 -19.21
C SER A 20 12.17 21.81 -19.51
N ALA A 21 12.84 20.68 -19.82
CA ALA A 21 12.20 19.39 -19.81
C ALA A 21 11.82 19.09 -18.34
N GLY A 22 10.61 19.46 -17.95
CA GLY A 22 10.00 19.00 -16.71
C GLY A 22 9.93 17.48 -16.82
N SER A 23 10.67 16.77 -15.98
CA SER A 23 10.41 15.34 -15.73
C SER A 23 8.93 15.24 -15.35
N LEU A 24 8.12 14.62 -16.18
CA LEU A 24 6.79 14.18 -15.77
C LEU A 24 7.05 13.21 -14.62
N ALA A 25 6.85 13.67 -13.38
CA ALA A 25 6.77 12.77 -12.24
C ALA A 25 5.69 11.75 -12.62
N GLN A 26 6.10 10.50 -12.80
CA GLN A 26 5.15 9.43 -13.14
C GLN A 26 4.18 9.33 -11.96
N ALA A 27 2.94 9.71 -12.20
CA ALA A 27 1.93 9.75 -11.16
C ALA A 27 1.69 8.33 -10.66
N CYS A 28 1.94 8.09 -9.39
CA CYS A 28 1.60 6.87 -8.70
C CYS A 28 0.11 6.90 -8.36
N ASP A 29 -0.64 5.90 -8.79
CA ASP A 29 -2.07 5.83 -8.50
C ASP A 29 -2.38 5.14 -7.15
N LEU A 30 -1.53 4.22 -6.71
CA LEU A 30 -1.72 3.45 -5.48
C LEU A 30 -0.41 3.30 -4.70
N ALA A 31 -0.48 3.60 -3.41
CA ALA A 31 0.48 3.15 -2.41
C ALA A 31 -0.22 2.16 -1.48
N LEU A 32 0.29 0.94 -1.36
CA LEU A 32 -0.33 -0.14 -0.60
C LEU A 32 0.66 -0.70 0.43
N VAL A 33 0.34 -0.54 1.70
CA VAL A 33 1.01 -1.21 2.82
C VAL A 33 0.30 -2.53 3.08
N LEU A 34 1.01 -3.65 2.96
CA LEU A 34 0.55 -4.97 3.36
C LEU A 34 1.01 -5.21 4.80
N ALA A 35 0.11 -5.00 5.77
CA ALA A 35 0.38 -5.11 7.20
C ALA A 35 -0.04 -6.49 7.71
N VAL A 36 0.92 -7.39 7.91
CA VAL A 36 0.70 -8.80 8.26
C VAL A 36 0.92 -9.02 9.75
N ASP A 37 -0.09 -9.58 10.41
CA ASP A 37 -0.03 -10.00 11.81
C ASP A 37 0.89 -11.20 11.98
N VAL A 38 1.82 -11.09 12.93
CA VAL A 38 2.70 -12.17 13.37
C VAL A 38 2.63 -12.35 14.90
N SER A 39 1.49 -11.99 15.49
CA SER A 39 1.24 -12.10 16.93
C SER A 39 1.21 -13.54 17.41
N GLY A 40 1.08 -13.71 18.74
CA GLY A 40 1.21 -15.04 19.36
C GLY A 40 0.16 -16.08 18.97
N SER A 41 -1.01 -15.67 18.48
CA SER A 41 -2.07 -16.52 17.97
C SER A 41 -1.72 -17.18 16.63
N VAL A 42 -0.95 -16.50 15.78
CA VAL A 42 -0.50 -17.06 14.49
C VAL A 42 0.61 -18.07 14.71
N ASP A 43 0.40 -19.33 14.35
CA ASP A 43 1.44 -20.35 14.42
C ASP A 43 2.39 -20.32 13.18
N PRO A 44 3.50 -21.08 13.16
CA PRO A 44 4.43 -21.09 12.04
C PRO A 44 3.83 -21.58 10.71
N GLN A 45 2.87 -22.50 10.75
CA GLN A 45 2.18 -23.01 9.55
C GLN A 45 1.17 -21.97 9.05
N GLU A 46 0.43 -21.36 9.94
CA GLU A 46 -0.52 -20.29 9.65
C GLU A 46 0.16 -19.07 9.04
N TYR A 47 1.33 -18.68 9.58
CA TYR A 47 2.17 -17.66 8.97
C TYR A 47 2.54 -18.01 7.52
N ARG A 48 2.92 -19.27 7.25
CA ARG A 48 3.22 -19.69 5.87
C ARG A 48 2.00 -19.62 4.97
N ILE A 49 0.83 -20.04 5.45
CA ILE A 49 -0.43 -19.93 4.70
C ILE A 49 -0.73 -18.46 4.35
N GLN A 50 -0.53 -17.52 5.28
CA GLN A 50 -0.71 -16.10 5.01
C GLN A 50 0.26 -15.61 3.91
N MET A 51 1.56 -15.88 4.07
CA MET A 51 2.58 -15.36 3.15
C MET A 51 2.46 -15.97 1.75
N ASP A 52 2.26 -17.29 1.67
CA ASP A 52 2.09 -17.99 0.39
C ASP A 52 0.78 -17.56 -0.29
N GLY A 53 -0.32 -17.44 0.45
CA GLY A 53 -1.61 -16.96 -0.07
C GLY A 53 -1.55 -15.52 -0.55
N LEU A 54 -0.84 -14.64 0.16
CA LEU A 54 -0.61 -13.25 -0.25
C LEU A 54 0.24 -13.19 -1.54
N ALA A 55 1.31 -13.97 -1.62
CA ALA A 55 2.15 -14.03 -2.81
C ALA A 55 1.38 -14.54 -4.05
N GLU A 56 0.54 -15.57 -3.88
CA GLU A 56 -0.32 -16.08 -4.95
C GLU A 56 -1.38 -15.04 -5.37
N ALA A 57 -1.93 -14.29 -4.42
CA ALA A 57 -2.89 -13.23 -4.69
C ALA A 57 -2.26 -12.07 -5.49
N LEU A 58 -1.00 -11.72 -5.22
CA LEU A 58 -0.24 -10.74 -6.01
C LEU A 58 0.02 -11.22 -7.45
N ARG A 59 0.19 -12.55 -7.65
CA ARG A 59 0.36 -13.19 -8.96
C ARG A 59 -0.94 -13.36 -9.74
N ASP A 60 -2.09 -13.16 -9.11
CA ASP A 60 -3.38 -13.20 -9.82
C ASP A 60 -3.37 -12.22 -10.99
N GLY A 61 -3.78 -12.66 -12.19
CA GLY A 61 -3.66 -11.86 -13.41
C GLY A 61 -4.37 -10.52 -13.33
N ILE A 62 -5.55 -10.46 -12.70
CA ILE A 62 -6.33 -9.22 -12.51
C ILE A 62 -5.59 -8.27 -11.56
N VAL A 63 -5.06 -8.80 -10.46
CA VAL A 63 -4.32 -8.02 -9.47
C VAL A 63 -3.02 -7.49 -10.07
N ALA A 64 -2.22 -8.36 -10.71
CA ALA A 64 -0.94 -8.00 -11.31
C ALA A 64 -1.10 -6.92 -12.39
N GLU A 65 -2.08 -7.07 -13.30
CA GLU A 65 -2.39 -6.08 -14.33
C GLU A 65 -2.75 -4.73 -13.71
N ALA A 66 -3.66 -4.71 -12.73
CA ALA A 66 -4.08 -3.48 -12.06
C ALA A 66 -2.96 -2.80 -11.28
N LEU A 67 -2.05 -3.55 -10.65
CA LEU A 67 -0.88 -3.00 -9.96
C LEU A 67 0.10 -2.35 -10.93
N VAL A 68 0.35 -2.97 -12.08
CA VAL A 68 1.23 -2.43 -13.13
C VAL A 68 0.63 -1.18 -13.75
N ASP A 69 -0.64 -1.21 -14.10
CA ASP A 69 -1.35 -0.05 -14.70
C ASP A 69 -1.38 1.14 -13.75
N ALA A 70 -1.56 0.89 -12.46
CA ALA A 70 -1.52 1.92 -11.41
C ALA A 70 -0.10 2.42 -11.10
N GLN A 71 0.96 1.81 -11.64
CA GLN A 71 2.35 2.05 -11.22
C GLN A 71 2.47 2.01 -9.68
N ALA A 72 1.81 1.02 -9.07
CA ALA A 72 1.59 0.93 -7.64
C ALA A 72 2.91 0.80 -6.88
N TRP A 73 2.98 1.41 -5.68
CA TRP A 73 4.03 1.16 -4.71
C TRP A 73 3.52 0.18 -3.66
N LEU A 74 4.28 -0.88 -3.40
CA LEU A 74 3.98 -1.90 -2.42
C LEU A 74 5.08 -2.00 -1.36
N THR A 75 4.69 -2.22 -0.11
CA THR A 75 5.59 -2.57 0.99
C THR A 75 4.93 -3.64 1.86
N LEU A 76 5.73 -4.41 2.59
CA LEU A 76 5.24 -5.37 3.57
C LEU A 76 5.76 -5.00 4.96
N VAL A 77 4.83 -4.87 5.89
CA VAL A 77 5.08 -4.61 7.30
C VAL A 77 4.64 -5.83 8.10
N GLN A 78 5.55 -6.43 8.86
CA GLN A 78 5.18 -7.38 9.90
C GLN A 78 4.98 -6.64 11.22
N TRP A 79 3.93 -7.02 11.95
CA TRP A 79 3.60 -6.36 13.21
C TRP A 79 3.07 -7.34 14.26
N THR A 80 3.25 -6.99 15.55
CA THR A 80 2.74 -7.72 16.70
C THR A 80 2.55 -6.77 17.90
N GLY A 81 3.22 -6.93 19.02
CA GLY A 81 3.11 -6.07 20.21
C GLY A 81 3.55 -4.61 19.98
N SER A 82 3.32 -3.74 20.96
CA SER A 82 3.40 -2.27 20.86
C SER A 82 4.76 -1.69 20.40
N SER A 83 5.85 -2.43 20.49
CA SER A 83 7.18 -2.01 20.05
C SER A 83 7.76 -2.88 18.91
N ARG A 84 6.91 -3.60 18.20
CA ARG A 84 7.32 -4.61 17.21
C ARG A 84 6.57 -4.46 15.90
N GLN A 85 6.89 -3.41 15.19
CA GLN A 85 6.50 -3.16 13.81
C GLN A 85 7.77 -2.98 12.98
N GLN A 86 7.84 -3.61 11.82
CA GLN A 86 9.00 -3.50 10.95
C GLN A 86 8.60 -3.64 9.48
N THR A 87 9.11 -2.76 8.65
CA THR A 87 9.11 -2.94 7.19
C THR A 87 10.05 -4.10 6.86
N SER A 88 9.49 -5.25 6.56
CA SER A 88 10.26 -6.46 6.21
C SER A 88 10.55 -6.51 4.72
N ILE A 89 9.68 -5.98 3.87
CA ILE A 89 9.96 -5.74 2.44
C ILE A 89 9.81 -4.24 2.17
N ALA A 90 10.93 -3.58 1.86
CA ALA A 90 10.93 -2.14 1.54
C ALA A 90 10.05 -1.82 0.33
N TRP A 91 9.59 -0.57 0.26
CA TRP A 91 8.81 -0.06 -0.86
C TRP A 91 9.42 -0.43 -2.22
N ALA A 92 8.58 -0.94 -3.10
CA ALA A 92 8.94 -1.28 -4.47
C ALA A 92 7.82 -0.85 -5.43
N GLN A 93 8.19 -0.27 -6.57
CA GLN A 93 7.22 0.16 -7.57
C GLN A 93 6.92 -0.96 -8.56
N MET A 94 5.65 -1.21 -8.81
CA MET A 94 5.15 -2.25 -9.71
C MET A 94 5.06 -1.68 -11.14
N THR A 95 6.20 -1.54 -11.80
CA THR A 95 6.28 -0.97 -13.15
C THR A 95 6.09 -2.00 -14.26
N THR A 96 6.25 -3.28 -13.95
CA THR A 96 6.13 -4.41 -14.88
C THR A 96 5.60 -5.64 -14.16
N PHE A 97 5.12 -6.64 -14.89
CA PHE A 97 4.75 -7.94 -14.32
C PHE A 97 5.93 -8.63 -13.62
N ASP A 98 7.16 -8.49 -14.15
CA ASP A 98 8.37 -9.04 -13.52
C ASP A 98 8.64 -8.37 -12.15
N ALA A 99 8.30 -7.09 -11.97
CA ALA A 99 8.42 -6.41 -10.69
C ALA A 99 7.41 -6.95 -9.67
N VAL A 100 6.17 -7.24 -10.10
CA VAL A 100 5.15 -7.89 -9.26
C VAL A 100 5.60 -9.29 -8.87
N GLU A 101 6.09 -10.10 -9.82
CA GLU A 101 6.59 -11.44 -9.55
C GLU A 101 7.77 -11.43 -8.56
N ALA A 102 8.74 -10.53 -8.77
CA ALA A 102 9.88 -10.39 -7.86
C ALA A 102 9.47 -9.96 -6.45
N PHE A 103 8.43 -9.12 -6.31
CA PHE A 103 7.88 -8.75 -5.01
C PHE A 103 7.16 -9.94 -4.36
N ALA A 104 6.35 -10.69 -5.10
CA ALA A 104 5.68 -11.89 -4.63
C ALA A 104 6.67 -12.99 -4.20
N ASP A 105 7.78 -13.17 -4.93
CA ASP A 105 8.87 -14.08 -4.54
C ASP A 105 9.49 -13.68 -3.19
N ARG A 106 9.69 -12.39 -2.96
CA ARG A 106 10.19 -11.88 -1.67
C ARG A 106 9.18 -12.17 -0.55
N VAL A 107 7.87 -11.96 -0.78
CA VAL A 107 6.81 -12.29 0.17
C VAL A 107 6.88 -13.77 0.54
N THR A 108 6.98 -14.68 -0.44
CA THR A 108 7.10 -16.13 -0.19
C THR A 108 8.34 -16.47 0.66
N GLN A 109 9.45 -15.75 0.49
CA GLN A 109 10.71 -16.05 1.17
C GLN A 109 10.86 -15.33 2.52
N GLU A 110 9.95 -14.39 2.83
CA GLU A 110 10.09 -13.56 4.02
C GLU A 110 9.97 -14.40 5.30
N PRO A 111 10.95 -14.33 6.21
CA PRO A 111 10.88 -15.02 7.48
C PRO A 111 9.95 -14.30 8.47
N ARG A 112 9.32 -15.05 9.36
CA ARG A 112 8.58 -14.49 10.48
C ARG A 112 9.55 -13.85 11.48
N LEU A 113 9.35 -12.56 11.78
CA LEU A 113 10.27 -11.78 12.61
C LEU A 113 10.11 -12.07 14.11
N TRP A 114 8.88 -12.24 14.58
CA TRP A 114 8.60 -12.44 16.02
C TRP A 114 7.68 -13.62 16.29
N ARG A 115 7.66 -14.03 17.56
CA ARG A 115 6.81 -15.13 18.06
C ARG A 115 6.32 -14.77 19.46
N ASN A 116 5.16 -15.31 19.86
CA ASN A 116 4.63 -15.23 21.21
C ASN A 116 4.53 -13.82 21.78
N SER A 117 4.00 -12.90 21.00
CA SER A 117 3.79 -11.51 21.39
C SER A 117 2.31 -11.14 21.29
N SER A 118 1.94 -10.05 21.95
CA SER A 118 0.60 -9.46 21.95
C SER A 118 0.20 -8.89 20.58
N THR A 119 -1.02 -8.42 20.48
CA THR A 119 -1.63 -7.87 19.27
C THR A 119 -1.84 -6.37 19.46
N ALA A 120 -1.06 -5.53 18.75
CA ALA A 120 -1.08 -4.07 18.86
C ALA A 120 -1.42 -3.43 17.50
N ILE A 121 -2.71 -3.47 17.13
CA ILE A 121 -3.19 -2.99 15.82
C ILE A 121 -3.01 -1.46 15.69
N GLY A 122 -3.21 -0.70 16.77
CA GLY A 122 -3.06 0.76 16.75
C GLY A 122 -1.65 1.19 16.35
N GLU A 123 -0.62 0.54 16.90
CA GLU A 123 0.77 0.77 16.55
C GLU A 123 1.11 0.30 15.14
N ALA A 124 0.51 -0.79 14.68
CA ALA A 124 0.65 -1.25 13.29
C ALA A 124 0.11 -0.20 12.32
N LEU A 125 -1.05 0.40 12.61
CA LEU A 125 -1.63 1.50 11.83
C LEU A 125 -0.77 2.76 11.88
N HIS A 126 -0.26 3.13 13.07
CA HIS A 126 0.62 4.28 13.25
C HIS A 126 1.92 4.13 12.45
N TYR A 127 2.58 2.96 12.55
CA TYR A 127 3.80 2.66 11.81
C TYR A 127 3.56 2.67 10.29
N SER A 128 2.47 2.04 9.86
CA SER A 128 2.11 1.97 8.44
C SER A 128 1.79 3.35 7.87
N LEU A 129 1.12 4.22 8.64
CA LEU A 129 0.84 5.61 8.24
C LEU A 129 2.15 6.39 8.01
N ALA A 130 3.09 6.30 8.95
CA ALA A 130 4.38 6.99 8.84
C ALA A 130 5.22 6.50 7.65
N SER A 131 5.06 5.25 7.21
CA SER A 131 5.83 4.70 6.09
C SER A 131 5.53 5.35 4.73
N PHE A 132 4.40 6.04 4.57
CA PHE A 132 4.09 6.77 3.33
C PHE A 132 4.98 7.99 3.10
N ASP A 133 5.68 8.48 4.11
CA ASP A 133 6.63 9.59 3.98
C ASP A 133 7.87 9.21 3.16
N ASP A 134 8.13 7.91 2.99
CA ASP A 134 9.31 7.38 2.28
C ASP A 134 9.12 7.29 0.75
N ILE A 135 7.93 7.61 0.22
CA ILE A 135 7.60 7.46 -1.20
C ILE A 135 6.95 8.72 -1.77
N PRO A 136 6.91 8.89 -3.11
CA PRO A 136 6.14 9.96 -3.74
C PRO A 136 4.67 9.93 -3.33
N ASP A 137 4.01 11.09 -3.31
CA ASP A 137 2.58 11.16 -3.01
C ASP A 137 1.78 10.49 -4.11
N CYS A 138 1.11 9.40 -3.74
CA CYS A 138 0.24 8.63 -4.61
C CYS A 138 -1.21 9.08 -4.46
N ARG A 139 -1.99 9.00 -5.52
CA ARG A 139 -3.40 9.42 -5.50
C ARG A 139 -4.22 8.70 -4.43
N ARG A 140 -3.94 7.43 -4.17
CA ARG A 140 -4.57 6.61 -3.14
C ARG A 140 -3.51 6.00 -2.23
N LYS A 141 -3.76 6.09 -0.94
CA LYS A 141 -2.95 5.46 0.11
C LYS A 141 -3.83 4.43 0.82
N VAL A 142 -3.40 3.18 0.85
CA VAL A 142 -4.16 2.08 1.46
C VAL A 142 -3.28 1.30 2.42
N ILE A 143 -3.81 1.02 3.59
CA ILE A 143 -3.24 0.04 4.53
C ILE A 143 -4.15 -1.19 4.51
N ASP A 144 -3.60 -2.32 4.11
CA ASP A 144 -4.24 -3.62 4.13
C ASP A 144 -3.78 -4.39 5.36
N VAL A 145 -4.67 -4.51 6.35
CA VAL A 145 -4.39 -5.21 7.60
C VAL A 145 -4.90 -6.64 7.52
N SER A 146 -4.05 -7.64 7.78
CA SER A 146 -4.48 -9.01 8.04
C SER A 146 -4.19 -9.38 9.50
N GLY A 147 -5.15 -10.01 10.18
CA GLY A 147 -5.03 -10.41 11.57
C GLY A 147 -6.10 -11.42 12.00
N ASP A 148 -5.80 -12.16 13.08
CA ASP A 148 -6.62 -13.23 13.66
C ASP A 148 -7.02 -12.96 15.13
N GLY A 149 -6.88 -11.70 15.58
CA GLY A 149 -7.20 -11.30 16.95
C GLY A 149 -7.56 -9.84 17.10
N SER A 150 -8.23 -9.52 18.21
CA SER A 150 -8.48 -8.15 18.65
C SER A 150 -7.22 -7.52 19.25
N SER A 151 -7.11 -6.18 19.20
CA SER A 151 -6.00 -5.45 19.83
C SER A 151 -6.06 -5.61 21.36
N ASN A 152 -4.99 -6.07 21.97
CA ASN A 152 -4.90 -6.32 23.41
C ASN A 152 -3.73 -5.59 24.07
N GLU A 153 -3.01 -4.75 23.32
CA GLU A 153 -1.90 -3.95 23.81
C GLU A 153 -1.84 -2.61 23.06
N GLY A 154 -1.34 -1.58 23.72
CA GLY A 154 -0.96 -0.29 23.12
C GLY A 154 -2.13 0.62 22.76
N LEU A 155 -1.99 1.35 21.67
CA LEU A 155 -2.99 2.30 21.17
C LEU A 155 -4.26 1.59 20.71
N SER A 156 -5.41 2.17 21.01
CA SER A 156 -6.66 1.73 20.35
C SER A 156 -6.57 2.00 18.83
N PRO A 157 -6.90 1.03 17.99
CA PRO A 157 -6.93 1.26 16.54
C PRO A 157 -7.82 2.44 16.15
N ARG A 158 -8.93 2.64 16.88
CA ARG A 158 -9.89 3.72 16.68
C ARG A 158 -9.27 5.11 16.90
N ASP A 159 -8.29 5.23 17.79
CA ASP A 159 -7.59 6.50 18.04
C ASP A 159 -6.78 6.96 16.82
N MET A 160 -6.44 6.04 15.92
CA MET A 160 -5.74 6.33 14.67
C MET A 160 -6.63 6.90 13.56
N HIS A 161 -7.96 6.74 13.65
CA HIS A 161 -8.89 7.13 12.57
C HIS A 161 -8.78 8.61 12.19
N ALA A 162 -8.61 9.50 13.17
CA ALA A 162 -8.49 10.94 12.90
C ALA A 162 -7.24 11.26 12.07
N ALA A 163 -6.08 10.67 12.42
CA ALA A 163 -4.82 10.86 11.71
C ALA A 163 -4.87 10.25 10.30
N LEU A 164 -5.37 9.01 10.18
CA LEU A 164 -5.52 8.31 8.91
C LEU A 164 -6.43 9.08 7.93
N ASN A 165 -7.57 9.57 8.41
CA ASN A 165 -8.51 10.34 7.59
C ASN A 165 -7.94 11.72 7.18
N ALA A 166 -7.14 12.37 8.04
CA ALA A 166 -6.47 13.63 7.71
C ALA A 166 -5.50 13.47 6.53
N GLU A 167 -4.80 12.33 6.48
CA GLU A 167 -3.87 11.96 5.40
C GLU A 167 -4.56 11.22 4.22
N LYS A 168 -5.91 11.11 4.26
CA LYS A 168 -6.73 10.42 3.25
C LYS A 168 -6.31 8.96 3.02
N VAL A 169 -5.87 8.30 4.08
CA VAL A 169 -5.51 6.88 4.05
C VAL A 169 -6.75 6.04 4.29
N THR A 170 -6.98 5.05 3.43
CA THR A 170 -8.01 4.02 3.61
C THR A 170 -7.41 2.81 4.28
N VAL A 171 -8.04 2.30 5.32
CA VAL A 171 -7.67 1.03 5.97
C VAL A 171 -8.70 -0.01 5.63
N ASN A 172 -8.29 -1.08 4.96
CA ASN A 172 -9.08 -2.28 4.72
C ASN A 172 -8.52 -3.45 5.53
N ALA A 173 -9.31 -4.51 5.74
CA ALA A 173 -8.85 -5.67 6.49
C ALA A 173 -9.26 -7.00 5.86
N VAL A 174 -8.38 -8.02 6.00
CA VAL A 174 -8.76 -9.43 5.99
C VAL A 174 -8.68 -9.94 7.42
N VAL A 175 -9.81 -10.36 7.93
CA VAL A 175 -9.92 -10.91 9.28
C VAL A 175 -10.00 -12.43 9.19
N ILE A 176 -9.16 -13.11 9.95
CA ILE A 176 -9.18 -14.57 10.04
C ILE A 176 -9.94 -14.93 11.29
N GLU A 177 -11.20 -15.37 11.11
CA GLU A 177 -12.06 -15.81 12.21
C GLU A 177 -11.51 -17.10 12.79
N THR A 178 -11.33 -17.08 14.10
CA THR A 178 -11.09 -18.26 14.93
C THR A 178 -12.25 -18.41 15.90
N ASP A 179 -12.42 -19.60 16.50
CA ASP A 179 -13.56 -19.87 17.37
C ASP A 179 -13.63 -18.90 18.57
N GLY A 180 -14.71 -18.14 18.69
CA GLY A 180 -15.12 -17.51 19.94
C GLY A 180 -15.37 -16.00 19.97
N GLU A 181 -14.78 -15.18 19.07
CA GLU A 181 -14.99 -13.73 19.02
C GLU A 181 -15.56 -13.31 17.66
N ASP A 182 -16.42 -12.30 17.61
CA ASP A 182 -16.82 -11.61 16.38
C ASP A 182 -15.71 -10.63 15.96
N LEU A 183 -14.64 -11.15 15.40
CA LEU A 183 -13.51 -10.35 14.95
C LEU A 183 -13.89 -9.47 13.75
N THR A 184 -14.75 -9.95 12.88
CA THR A 184 -15.27 -9.16 11.74
C THR A 184 -15.98 -7.91 12.23
N GLY A 185 -16.86 -8.03 13.22
CA GLY A 185 -17.51 -6.89 13.86
C GLY A 185 -16.51 -5.97 14.57
N TYR A 186 -15.54 -6.53 15.29
CA TYR A 186 -14.48 -5.75 15.94
C TYR A 186 -13.67 -4.92 14.94
N PHE A 187 -13.22 -5.52 13.83
CA PHE A 187 -12.43 -4.80 12.81
C PHE A 187 -13.27 -3.75 12.09
N TRP A 188 -14.55 -4.05 11.84
CA TRP A 188 -15.49 -3.10 11.26
C TRP A 188 -15.66 -1.85 12.12
N GLU A 189 -15.78 -2.01 13.43
CA GLU A 189 -16.04 -0.91 14.35
C GLU A 189 -14.79 -0.13 14.74
N ASN A 190 -13.62 -0.79 14.81
CA ASN A 190 -12.43 -0.23 15.44
C ASN A 190 -11.23 -0.06 14.53
N VAL A 191 -11.10 -0.85 13.43
CA VAL A 191 -9.87 -0.90 12.64
C VAL A 191 -10.01 -0.19 11.32
N ILE A 192 -11.03 -0.55 10.51
CA ILE A 192 -11.19 0.03 9.18
C ILE A 192 -11.64 1.48 9.23
N THR A 193 -11.14 2.31 8.31
CA THR A 193 -11.52 3.71 8.18
C THR A 193 -11.20 4.22 6.78
N GLY A 194 -11.76 5.37 6.41
CA GLY A 194 -11.54 6.01 5.11
C GLY A 194 -12.61 5.68 4.08
N GLU A 195 -12.50 6.32 2.91
CA GLU A 195 -13.51 6.22 1.86
C GLU A 195 -13.60 4.80 1.31
N GLY A 196 -14.77 4.21 1.41
CA GLY A 196 -15.08 2.88 0.90
C GLY A 196 -14.31 1.75 1.57
N ALA A 197 -13.79 1.96 2.79
CA ALA A 197 -13.17 0.93 3.61
C ALA A 197 -14.09 -0.30 3.78
N PHE A 198 -13.49 -1.48 3.86
CA PHE A 198 -14.21 -2.73 4.00
C PHE A 198 -13.42 -3.79 4.76
N VAL A 199 -14.14 -4.72 5.36
CA VAL A 199 -13.60 -5.96 5.94
C VAL A 199 -13.94 -7.13 5.03
N MET A 200 -13.02 -8.07 4.89
CA MET A 200 -13.24 -9.37 4.29
C MET A 200 -12.93 -10.45 5.32
N THR A 201 -13.83 -11.41 5.48
CA THR A 201 -13.70 -12.47 6.48
C THR A 201 -13.20 -13.76 5.84
N ALA A 202 -12.16 -14.35 6.42
CA ALA A 202 -11.71 -15.70 6.17
C ALA A 202 -12.18 -16.59 7.32
N ASN A 203 -12.80 -17.73 7.01
CA ASN A 203 -13.21 -18.70 8.03
C ASN A 203 -12.04 -19.63 8.36
N GLY A 204 -11.09 -19.11 9.12
CA GLY A 204 -9.81 -19.75 9.43
C GLY A 204 -8.74 -19.57 8.35
N PHE A 205 -7.50 -19.99 8.69
CA PHE A 205 -6.35 -19.81 7.82
C PHE A 205 -6.44 -20.55 6.48
N ALA A 206 -7.14 -21.67 6.41
CA ALA A 206 -7.34 -22.42 5.15
C ALA A 206 -8.13 -21.62 4.09
N ASP A 207 -9.00 -20.69 4.52
CA ASP A 207 -9.82 -19.83 3.65
C ASP A 207 -9.07 -18.53 3.27
N TYR A 208 -8.01 -18.18 3.99
CA TYR A 208 -7.27 -16.92 3.79
C TYR A 208 -6.77 -16.71 2.36
N PRO A 209 -6.16 -17.68 1.65
CA PRO A 209 -5.65 -17.46 0.29
C PRO A 209 -6.73 -16.99 -0.70
N ASP A 210 -7.93 -17.57 -0.63
CA ASP A 210 -9.04 -17.13 -1.48
C ASP A 210 -9.54 -15.73 -1.10
N ARG A 211 -9.59 -15.42 0.19
CA ARG A 211 -10.07 -14.13 0.68
C ARG A 211 -9.12 -13.00 0.36
N ILE A 212 -7.82 -13.17 0.57
CA ILE A 212 -6.84 -12.14 0.25
C ILE A 212 -6.80 -11.87 -1.26
N ARG A 213 -6.90 -12.91 -2.10
CA ARG A 213 -7.01 -12.75 -3.55
C ARG A 213 -8.22 -11.90 -3.94
N ARG A 214 -9.41 -12.21 -3.46
CA ARG A 214 -10.65 -11.45 -3.73
C ARG A 214 -10.57 -10.03 -3.19
N LYS A 215 -9.93 -9.86 -2.03
CA LYS A 215 -9.72 -8.55 -1.43
C LYS A 215 -8.85 -7.67 -2.32
N LEU A 216 -7.68 -8.16 -2.74
CA LEU A 216 -6.79 -7.43 -3.63
C LEU A 216 -7.45 -7.12 -4.98
N GLN A 217 -8.19 -8.06 -5.57
CA GLN A 217 -9.00 -7.80 -6.76
C GLN A 217 -9.99 -6.64 -6.54
N ARG A 218 -10.71 -6.62 -5.41
CA ARG A 218 -11.65 -5.54 -5.09
C ARG A 218 -10.94 -4.19 -4.94
N GLU A 219 -9.77 -4.15 -4.32
CA GLU A 219 -9.00 -2.93 -4.11
C GLU A 219 -8.42 -2.36 -5.40
N THR A 220 -7.94 -3.23 -6.29
CA THR A 220 -7.31 -2.83 -7.55
C THR A 220 -8.33 -2.48 -8.63
N VAL A 221 -9.41 -3.24 -8.80
CA VAL A 221 -10.46 -2.99 -9.82
C VAL A 221 -11.22 -1.67 -9.56
N ARG A 222 -11.35 -1.22 -8.33
CA ARG A 222 -11.93 0.11 -8.03
C ARG A 222 -11.22 1.25 -8.73
N GLN A 223 -9.95 1.11 -9.04
CA GLN A 223 -9.16 2.14 -9.72
C GLN A 223 -9.63 2.38 -11.17
N LEU A 224 -10.01 1.34 -11.89
CA LEU A 224 -10.44 1.47 -13.28
C LEU A 224 -11.78 2.22 -13.40
N SER A 225 -12.69 2.03 -12.45
CA SER A 225 -13.98 2.74 -12.42
C SER A 225 -13.87 4.22 -12.03
N ASP A 226 -12.84 4.60 -11.26
CA ASP A 226 -12.61 5.99 -10.86
C ASP A 226 -11.86 6.78 -11.94
N LEU A 227 -11.04 6.14 -12.75
CA LEU A 227 -10.39 6.75 -13.92
C LEU A 227 -11.42 7.18 -14.99
N ASP A 228 -12.46 6.37 -15.20
CA ASP A 228 -13.54 6.69 -16.16
C ASP A 228 -14.37 7.91 -15.73
N LYS A 229 -14.59 8.12 -14.43
CA LYS A 229 -15.34 9.29 -13.92
C LYS A 229 -14.56 10.59 -14.06
N GLY A 230 -13.26 10.58 -13.83
CA GLY A 230 -12.40 11.77 -13.97
C GLY A 230 -12.26 12.27 -15.42
N HIS A 231 -12.53 11.44 -16.42
CA HIS A 231 -12.46 11.80 -17.84
C HIS A 231 -13.78 12.39 -18.38
N LEU A 232 -14.91 12.16 -17.68
CA LEU A 232 -16.23 12.67 -18.06
C LEU A 232 -16.50 14.10 -17.56
N ASP A 233 -15.80 14.58 -16.52
CA ASP A 233 -15.96 15.94 -15.99
C ASP A 233 -15.15 17.03 -16.70
N LEU A 234 -14.39 16.66 -17.74
CA LEU A 234 -13.57 17.60 -18.55
C LEU A 234 -14.14 17.88 -19.96
N ARG A 235 -15.42 17.62 -20.20
CA ARG A 235 -16.08 17.95 -21.49
C ARG A 235 -17.23 18.91 -21.32
#